data_3ac14b0f7267d9ed823e349b32bd168c
#
_entry.id   3ac14b0f7267d9ed823e349b32bd168c
#
_cell.length_a   1.000
_cell.length_b   1.000
_cell.length_c   1.000
_cell.angle_alpha   90.00
_cell.angle_beta   90.00
_cell.angle_gamma   90.00
#
_symmetry.space_group_name_H-M   'P 1'
#
loop_
_entity.id
_entity.type
_entity.pdbx_description
1 polymer ?
#
loop_
_entity_poly.entity_id
_entity_poly.type
_entity_poly.pdbx_seq_one_letter_code
_entity_poly.pdbx_strand_id
1 'polypeptide(L)'
;VKSLSLKLLRDDLGNVNKLDRLFLGHLSGDIKIREVILYGNETPRVYAKSIIPIETINQGLSKLGELGTKPLGDILFEKNIFKKKNTIFAKFKYKKNIFWGRKTKYNVKNNPFSVMEVFLINLDE
;
A
#
# COMPACT_ATOMS: atom_id res chain seq x y z
N VAL A 1 -16.93 4.16 -12.99
CA VAL A 1 -16.32 2.87 -13.34
C VAL A 1 -17.32 1.77 -13.05
N LYS A 2 -17.65 0.98 -14.05
CA LYS A 2 -18.66 -0.08 -13.93
C LYS A 2 -18.11 -1.38 -13.37
N SER A 3 -16.81 -1.62 -13.53
CA SER A 3 -16.18 -2.87 -13.10
C SER A 3 -14.86 -2.56 -12.42
N LEU A 4 -14.70 -3.04 -11.20
CA LEU A 4 -13.46 -2.94 -10.44
C LEU A 4 -12.93 -4.33 -10.18
N SER A 5 -11.64 -4.52 -10.40
CA SER A 5 -10.98 -5.77 -10.09
C SER A 5 -9.57 -5.53 -9.57
N LEU A 6 -9.02 -6.55 -8.95
CA LEU A 6 -7.70 -6.48 -8.32
C LEU A 6 -6.88 -7.68 -8.75
N LYS A 7 -5.64 -7.43 -9.19
CA LYS A 7 -4.68 -8.49 -9.44
C LYS A 7 -3.61 -8.45 -8.35
N LEU A 8 -3.48 -9.55 -7.63
CA LEU A 8 -2.45 -9.69 -6.61
C LEU A 8 -1.13 -10.07 -7.28
N LEU A 9 -0.09 -9.23 -7.11
CA LEU A 9 1.23 -9.46 -7.68
C LEU A 9 2.18 -10.10 -6.68
N ARG A 10 2.05 -9.74 -5.41
CA ARG A 10 2.93 -10.21 -4.35
C ARG A 10 2.25 -10.10 -3.01
N ASP A 11 2.44 -11.11 -2.15
CA ASP A 11 1.93 -11.10 -0.78
C ASP A 11 2.79 -12.05 0.06
N ASP A 12 3.97 -11.58 0.44
CA ASP A 12 4.94 -12.39 1.17
C ASP A 12 5.84 -11.53 2.05
N LEU A 13 6.70 -12.19 2.82
CA LEU A 13 7.73 -11.51 3.58
C LEU A 13 8.83 -11.07 2.63
N GLY A 14 9.38 -9.89 2.88
CA GLY A 14 10.45 -9.37 2.06
C GLY A 14 11.27 -8.32 2.78
N ASN A 15 12.30 -7.86 2.09
CA ASN A 15 13.17 -6.81 2.58
C ASN A 15 12.75 -5.48 2.00
N VAL A 16 12.80 -4.44 2.81
CA VAL A 16 12.55 -3.08 2.37
C VAL A 16 13.79 -2.25 2.63
N ASN A 17 13.94 -1.16 1.88
CA ASN A 17 15.11 -0.32 2.05
C ASN A 17 15.03 0.52 3.32
N LYS A 18 16.15 1.16 3.67
CA LYS A 18 16.25 1.95 4.89
C LYS A 18 15.27 3.13 4.89
N LEU A 19 15.03 3.74 3.74
CA LEU A 19 14.11 4.88 3.65
C LEU A 19 12.69 4.47 3.97
N ASP A 20 12.26 3.30 3.51
CA ASP A 20 10.92 2.78 3.84
C ASP A 20 10.80 2.49 5.32
N ARG A 21 11.84 1.92 5.94
CA ARG A 21 11.83 1.67 7.38
C ARG A 21 11.80 2.96 8.19
N LEU A 22 12.52 3.97 7.76
CA LEU A 22 12.51 5.29 8.42
C LEU A 22 11.14 5.95 8.32
N PHE A 23 10.51 5.84 7.15
CA PHE A 23 9.17 6.39 6.97
C PHE A 23 8.16 5.76 7.91
N LEU A 24 8.27 4.44 8.11
CA LEU A 24 7.42 3.73 9.06
C LEU A 24 7.75 4.03 10.52
N GLY A 25 9.00 4.36 10.81
CA GLY A 25 9.48 4.40 12.18
C GLY A 25 9.67 3.01 12.78
N HIS A 26 9.86 1.98 11.93
CA HIS A 26 10.02 0.59 12.35
C HIS A 26 11.30 0.03 11.73
N LEU A 27 12.38 0.04 12.51
CA LEU A 27 13.73 -0.18 11.98
C LEU A 27 14.18 -1.64 11.93
N SER A 28 13.44 -2.56 12.50
CA SER A 28 13.81 -3.98 12.54
C SER A 28 12.58 -4.87 12.47
N GLY A 29 12.81 -6.18 12.33
CA GLY A 29 11.75 -7.17 12.28
C GLY A 29 11.29 -7.50 10.87
N ASP A 30 10.49 -8.55 10.76
CA ASP A 30 9.97 -9.03 9.49
C ASP A 30 8.86 -8.12 8.97
N ILE A 31 8.83 -7.98 7.68
CA ILE A 31 7.87 -7.10 7.00
C ILE A 31 7.18 -7.90 5.90
N LYS A 32 5.86 -7.77 5.86
CA LYS A 32 5.06 -8.28 4.77
C LYS A 32 4.95 -7.22 3.69
N ILE A 33 5.20 -7.63 2.45
CA ILE A 33 5.06 -6.76 1.29
C ILE A 33 3.90 -7.28 0.46
N ARG A 34 2.94 -6.40 0.18
CA ARG A 34 1.79 -6.73 -0.65
C ARG A 34 1.73 -5.77 -1.83
N GLU A 35 1.75 -6.31 -3.03
CA GLU A 35 1.70 -5.51 -4.26
C GLU A 35 0.48 -5.94 -5.07
N VAL A 36 -0.29 -4.96 -5.51
CA VAL A 36 -1.49 -5.19 -6.30
C VAL A 36 -1.61 -4.18 -7.43
N ILE A 37 -2.36 -4.55 -8.46
CA ILE A 37 -2.82 -3.60 -9.46
C ILE A 37 -4.33 -3.58 -9.40
N LEU A 38 -4.88 -2.37 -9.29
CA LEU A 38 -6.31 -2.15 -9.34
C LEU A 38 -6.72 -1.77 -10.75
N TYR A 39 -7.71 -2.45 -11.27
CA TYR A 39 -8.24 -2.24 -12.62
C TYR A 39 -9.61 -1.59 -12.55
N GLY A 40 -9.84 -0.67 -13.47
CA GLY A 40 -11.17 -0.14 -13.73
C GLY A 40 -11.55 -0.47 -15.16
N ASN A 41 -12.61 -1.24 -15.37
CA ASN A 41 -13.05 -1.67 -16.70
C ASN A 41 -11.91 -2.31 -17.51
N GLU A 42 -11.16 -3.22 -16.87
CA GLU A 42 -10.04 -3.96 -17.49
C GLU A 42 -8.81 -3.09 -17.80
N THR A 43 -8.81 -1.84 -17.40
CA THR A 43 -7.66 -0.94 -17.56
C THR A 43 -6.94 -0.79 -16.23
N PRO A 44 -5.61 -1.00 -16.16
CA PRO A 44 -4.85 -0.76 -14.93
C PRO A 44 -4.95 0.71 -14.54
N ARG A 45 -5.35 0.98 -13.29
CA ARG A 45 -5.54 2.35 -12.80
C ARG A 45 -4.56 2.72 -11.70
N VAL A 46 -4.28 1.79 -10.79
CA VAL A 46 -3.42 2.06 -9.64
C VAL A 46 -2.54 0.85 -9.38
N TYR A 47 -1.25 1.11 -9.18
CA TYR A 47 -0.34 0.14 -8.57
C TYR A 47 -0.21 0.51 -7.11
N ALA A 48 -0.42 -0.44 -6.21
CA ALA A 48 -0.29 -0.20 -4.78
C ALA A 48 0.68 -1.19 -4.14
N LYS A 49 1.56 -0.67 -3.29
CA LYS A 49 2.51 -1.46 -2.51
C LYS A 49 2.32 -1.15 -1.04
N SER A 50 1.92 -2.15 -0.28
CA SER A 50 1.75 -2.04 1.16
C SER A 50 2.94 -2.67 1.87
N ILE A 51 3.47 -1.99 2.86
CA ILE A 51 4.59 -2.44 3.68
C ILE A 51 4.07 -2.55 5.10
N ILE A 52 3.94 -3.79 5.58
CA ILE A 52 3.25 -4.08 6.82
C ILE A 52 4.17 -4.90 7.73
N PRO A 53 4.70 -4.30 8.80
CA PRO A 53 5.46 -5.07 9.78
C PRO A 53 4.61 -6.21 10.35
N ILE A 54 5.21 -7.37 10.53
CA ILE A 54 4.48 -8.53 11.08
C ILE A 54 3.93 -8.21 12.46
N GLU A 55 4.67 -7.43 13.24
CA GLU A 55 4.20 -6.98 14.55
C GLU A 55 2.89 -6.20 14.44
N THR A 56 2.74 -5.37 13.41
CA THR A 56 1.49 -4.64 13.17
C THR A 56 0.32 -5.58 12.89
N ILE A 57 0.57 -6.65 12.13
CA ILE A 57 -0.46 -7.66 11.87
C ILE A 57 -0.85 -8.35 13.18
N ASN A 58 0.13 -8.78 13.96
CA ASN A 58 -0.12 -9.56 15.17
C ASN A 58 -0.78 -8.73 16.28
N GLN A 59 -0.35 -7.49 16.46
CA GLN A 59 -0.83 -6.62 17.54
C GLN A 59 -1.93 -5.66 17.10
N GLY A 60 -1.92 -5.30 15.83
CA GLY A 60 -2.86 -4.33 15.29
C GLY A 60 -4.14 -4.97 14.80
N LEU A 61 -4.05 -5.76 13.75
CA LEU A 61 -5.22 -6.37 13.15
C LEU A 61 -4.80 -7.54 12.26
N SER A 62 -5.10 -8.75 12.69
CA SER A 62 -4.74 -9.97 11.95
C SER A 62 -5.32 -9.98 10.53
N LYS A 63 -6.46 -9.35 10.31
CA LYS A 63 -7.09 -9.26 8.99
C LYS A 63 -6.21 -8.61 7.93
N LEU A 64 -5.26 -7.77 8.32
CA LEU A 64 -4.31 -7.18 7.36
C LEU A 64 -3.46 -8.25 6.68
N GLY A 65 -3.20 -9.36 7.36
CA GLY A 65 -2.45 -10.47 6.79
C GLY A 65 -3.26 -11.40 5.92
N GLU A 66 -4.59 -11.29 5.94
CA GLU A 66 -5.52 -12.20 5.27
C GLU A 66 -6.26 -11.54 4.11
N LEU A 67 -5.74 -10.43 3.58
CA LEU A 67 -6.45 -9.67 2.55
C LEU A 67 -6.70 -10.45 1.25
N GLY A 68 -5.73 -11.28 0.84
CA GLY A 68 -5.85 -11.98 -0.44
C GLY A 68 -6.07 -11.00 -1.59
N THR A 69 -7.18 -11.15 -2.31
CA THR A 69 -7.56 -10.26 -3.41
C THR A 69 -8.48 -9.13 -2.97
N LYS A 70 -8.72 -8.98 -1.66
CA LYS A 70 -9.57 -7.92 -1.15
C LYS A 70 -8.78 -6.61 -1.08
N PRO A 71 -9.31 -5.48 -1.59
CA PRO A 71 -8.62 -4.20 -1.49
C PRO A 71 -8.43 -3.77 -0.04
N LEU A 72 -7.22 -3.28 0.28
CA LEU A 72 -6.91 -2.79 1.62
C LEU A 72 -7.84 -1.64 2.01
N GLY A 73 -8.20 -0.78 1.05
CA GLY A 73 -9.10 0.34 1.29
C GLY A 73 -10.44 -0.06 1.87
N ASP A 74 -10.97 -1.23 1.49
CA ASP A 74 -12.25 -1.72 2.04
C ASP A 74 -12.16 -1.90 3.55
N ILE A 75 -11.03 -2.42 4.04
CA ILE A 75 -10.82 -2.60 5.47
C ILE A 75 -10.59 -1.26 6.16
N LEU A 76 -9.85 -0.35 5.53
CA LEU A 76 -9.57 0.96 6.09
C LEU A 76 -10.87 1.76 6.32
N PHE A 77 -11.83 1.65 5.42
CA PHE A 77 -13.09 2.36 5.56
C PHE A 77 -14.05 1.68 6.52
N GLU A 78 -14.06 0.34 6.57
CA GLU A 78 -15.00 -0.40 7.41
C GLU A 78 -14.77 -0.21 8.91
N LYS A 79 -13.52 -0.13 9.33
CA LYS A 79 -13.19 -0.27 10.74
C LYS A 79 -13.03 1.03 11.50
N ASN A 80 -12.74 2.12 10.83
CA ASN A 80 -12.52 3.42 11.46
C ASN A 80 -11.51 3.39 12.62
N ILE A 81 -10.62 2.39 12.63
CA ILE A 81 -9.62 2.18 13.68
C ILE A 81 -8.22 2.57 13.21
N PHE A 82 -8.09 2.92 11.95
CA PHE A 82 -6.83 3.32 11.36
C PHE A 82 -6.67 4.82 11.42
N LYS A 83 -5.50 5.27 11.85
CA LYS A 83 -5.17 6.68 11.87
C LYS A 83 -4.16 6.99 10.78
N LYS A 84 -4.52 7.88 9.90
CA LYS A 84 -3.61 8.40 8.88
C LYS A 84 -2.65 9.38 9.54
N LYS A 85 -1.35 9.09 9.47
CA LYS A 85 -0.34 9.90 10.17
C LYS A 85 0.41 10.85 9.26
N ASN A 86 0.75 10.42 8.07
CA ASN A 86 1.58 11.21 7.17
C ASN A 86 1.34 10.78 5.74
N THR A 87 1.35 11.76 4.83
CA THR A 87 1.23 11.47 3.39
C THR A 87 2.28 12.29 2.64
N ILE A 88 3.02 11.63 1.78
CA ILE A 88 3.98 12.24 0.89
C ILE A 88 3.52 12.04 -0.54
N PHE A 89 3.52 13.11 -1.32
CA PHE A 89 3.20 13.06 -2.74
C PHE A 89 4.48 13.14 -3.55
N ALA A 90 4.54 12.39 -4.65
CA ALA A 90 5.73 12.37 -5.49
C ALA A 90 5.36 12.03 -6.93
N LYS A 91 6.28 12.37 -7.84
CA LYS A 91 6.23 11.92 -9.22
C LYS A 91 7.14 10.71 -9.37
N PHE A 92 6.66 9.70 -10.06
CA PHE A 92 7.45 8.50 -10.35
C PHE A 92 7.70 8.43 -11.85
N LYS A 93 8.94 8.17 -12.22
CA LYS A 93 9.32 8.03 -13.62
C LYS A 93 9.59 6.55 -13.92
N TYR A 94 8.91 6.03 -14.95
CA TYR A 94 9.15 4.69 -15.43
C TYR A 94 9.27 4.75 -16.95
N LYS A 95 10.45 4.41 -17.46
CA LYS A 95 10.79 4.58 -18.88
C LYS A 95 10.60 6.04 -19.27
N LYS A 96 9.72 6.34 -20.21
CA LYS A 96 9.45 7.72 -20.67
C LYS A 96 8.19 8.32 -20.03
N ASN A 97 7.55 7.57 -19.14
CA ASN A 97 6.29 7.98 -18.55
C ASN A 97 6.49 8.53 -17.15
N ILE A 98 5.70 9.53 -16.79
CA ILE A 98 5.71 10.15 -15.47
C ILE A 98 4.34 9.94 -14.84
N PHE A 99 4.32 9.43 -13.60
CA PHE A 99 3.11 9.14 -12.87
C PHE A 99 3.10 9.86 -11.54
N TRP A 100 1.95 10.34 -11.11
CA TRP A 100 1.77 10.79 -9.75
C TRP A 100 1.57 9.62 -8.82
N GLY A 101 2.06 9.77 -7.60
CA GLY A 101 1.83 8.79 -6.56
C GLY A 101 1.81 9.44 -5.19
N ARG A 102 1.43 8.65 -4.21
CA ARG A 102 1.46 9.07 -2.82
C ARG A 102 1.87 7.89 -1.95
N LYS A 103 2.46 8.21 -0.82
CA LYS A 103 2.85 7.23 0.19
C LYS A 103 2.26 7.69 1.50
N THR A 104 1.46 6.84 2.11
CA THR A 104 0.74 7.18 3.33
C THR A 104 1.13 6.24 4.44
N LYS A 105 1.43 6.82 5.60
CA LYS A 105 1.66 6.07 6.83
C LYS A 105 0.38 6.02 7.63
N TYR A 106 0.01 4.83 8.06
CA TYR A 106 -1.13 4.59 8.93
C TYR A 106 -0.66 3.99 10.24
N ASN A 107 -1.45 4.18 11.29
CA ASN A 107 -1.28 3.46 12.54
C ASN A 107 -2.56 2.71 12.87
N VAL A 108 -2.41 1.49 13.37
CA VAL A 108 -3.51 0.73 13.95
C VAL A 108 -3.04 0.25 15.32
N LYS A 109 -3.76 0.65 16.37
CA LYS A 109 -3.37 0.35 17.76
C LYS A 109 -1.90 0.68 18.04
N ASN A 110 -1.45 1.84 17.56
CA ASN A 110 -0.08 2.35 17.68
C ASN A 110 0.97 1.55 16.91
N ASN A 111 0.56 0.70 15.98
CA ASN A 111 1.47 -0.04 15.11
C ASN A 111 1.41 0.50 13.70
N PRO A 112 2.57 0.72 13.04
CA PRO A 112 2.59 1.38 11.73
C PRO A 112 2.48 0.42 10.57
N PHE A 113 1.95 0.92 9.46
CA PHE A 113 2.12 0.33 8.13
C PHE A 113 2.02 1.45 7.10
N SER A 114 2.51 1.19 5.90
CA SER A 114 2.43 2.19 4.84
C SER A 114 1.84 1.61 3.57
N VAL A 115 1.22 2.50 2.79
CA VAL A 115 0.69 2.16 1.47
C VAL A 115 1.20 3.19 0.48
N MET A 116 1.88 2.72 -0.55
CA MET A 116 2.29 3.54 -1.68
C MET A 116 1.32 3.26 -2.83
N GLU A 117 0.79 4.32 -3.42
CA GLU A 117 -0.10 4.23 -4.56
C GLU A 117 0.50 5.01 -5.71
N VAL A 118 0.58 4.39 -6.87
CA VAL A 118 1.03 5.05 -8.10
C VAL A 118 -0.15 5.05 -9.06
N PHE A 119 -0.59 6.24 -9.44
CA PHE A 119 -1.74 6.42 -10.32
C PHE A 119 -1.27 6.27 -11.77
N LEU A 120 -1.80 5.26 -12.45
CA LEU A 120 -1.30 4.82 -13.76
C LEU A 120 -1.87 5.66 -14.91
N ILE A 121 -1.97 6.95 -14.69
CA ILE A 121 -2.34 7.93 -15.72
C ILE A 121 -1.06 8.68 -16.05
N ASN A 122 -0.65 8.61 -17.32
CA ASN A 122 0.58 9.27 -17.74
C ASN A 122 0.38 10.78 -17.77
N LEU A 123 1.21 11.50 -17.00
CA LEU A 123 1.12 12.96 -16.90
C LEU A 123 1.51 13.68 -18.19
N ASP A 124 2.21 13.01 -19.09
CA ASP A 124 2.65 13.58 -20.36
C ASP A 124 1.61 13.45 -21.49
N GLU A 125 0.50 12.83 -21.20
CA GLU A 125 -0.59 12.68 -22.16
C GLU A 125 -1.57 13.84 -22.13
#